data_84dd5e1172d3a2cff49b3361ef5d619d
#
_entry.id   84dd5e1172d3a2cff49b3361ef5d619d
#
_cell.length_a   1.000
_cell.length_b   1.000
_cell.length_c   1.000
_cell.angle_alpha   90.00
_cell.angle_beta   90.00
_cell.angle_gamma   90.00
#
_symmetry.space_group_name_H-M   'P 1'
#
loop_
_entity.id
_entity.type
_entity.pdbx_description
1 polymer ?
#
loop_
_entity_poly.entity_id
_entity_poly.type
_entity_poly.pdbx_seq_one_letter_code
_entity_poly.pdbx_strand_id
1 'polypeptide(L)'
;MILSQAKELLIANSILFQECEFANEADFLNHISQFPCTKKSKTHKFYALIIPSNNGKKHIELEFEEKNGEFVFWDLWFGDFCFEYFSGDTGEDCSYLIEEIQGIMKGYQTVINVTNPVTKRWIADAQFDRNDTDDEFGEIGFQKAMKRIRKRKTFFDFLFGFNRKYEIYDWNTYECIIK
;
A
#
# COMPACT_ATOMS: atom_id res chain seq x y z
N MET A 1 3.79 -17.60 4.19
CA MET A 1 3.22 -17.92 2.84
C MET A 1 4.31 -17.77 1.80
N ILE A 2 4.41 -18.70 0.86
CA ILE A 2 5.35 -18.60 -0.28
C ILE A 2 4.59 -18.18 -1.55
N LEU A 3 5.36 -17.71 -2.56
CA LEU A 3 4.83 -17.17 -3.82
C LEU A 3 3.85 -18.11 -4.54
N SER A 4 4.16 -19.44 -4.59
CA SER A 4 3.27 -20.41 -5.24
C SER A 4 1.91 -20.50 -4.53
N GLN A 5 1.89 -20.49 -3.21
CA GLN A 5 0.64 -20.50 -2.43
C GLN A 5 -0.18 -19.23 -2.66
N ALA A 6 0.48 -18.05 -2.72
CA ALA A 6 -0.21 -16.80 -3.02
C ALA A 6 -0.86 -16.82 -4.41
N LYS A 7 -0.14 -17.32 -5.42
CA LYS A 7 -0.68 -17.47 -6.78
C LYS A 7 -1.90 -18.41 -6.81
N GLU A 8 -1.80 -19.58 -6.16
CA GLU A 8 -2.91 -20.52 -6.06
C GLU A 8 -4.14 -19.89 -5.40
N LEU A 9 -3.95 -19.13 -4.31
CA LEU A 9 -5.02 -18.42 -3.63
C LEU A 9 -5.69 -17.37 -4.51
N LEU A 10 -4.91 -16.56 -5.24
CA LEU A 10 -5.45 -15.55 -6.15
C LEU A 10 -6.25 -16.20 -7.29
N ILE A 11 -5.71 -17.26 -7.90
CA ILE A 11 -6.37 -18.02 -8.96
C ILE A 11 -7.68 -18.65 -8.45
N ALA A 12 -7.65 -19.29 -7.28
CA ALA A 12 -8.84 -19.91 -6.68
C ALA A 12 -9.95 -18.90 -6.41
N ASN A 13 -9.60 -17.64 -6.16
CA ASN A 13 -10.55 -16.53 -5.95
C ASN A 13 -10.84 -15.72 -7.22
N SER A 14 -10.38 -16.18 -8.40
CA SER A 14 -10.58 -15.51 -9.69
C SER A 14 -10.03 -14.08 -9.74
N ILE A 15 -8.96 -13.82 -8.99
CA ILE A 15 -8.28 -12.52 -8.95
C ILE A 15 -7.18 -12.53 -10.01
N LEU A 16 -7.29 -11.61 -10.98
CA LEU A 16 -6.28 -11.43 -12.02
C LEU A 16 -5.09 -10.63 -11.51
N PHE A 17 -3.89 -11.06 -11.83
CA PHE A 17 -2.65 -10.40 -11.43
C PHE A 17 -1.59 -10.44 -12.54
N GLN A 18 -0.62 -9.55 -12.44
CA GLN A 18 0.60 -9.51 -13.25
C GLN A 18 1.79 -9.89 -12.37
N GLU A 19 2.80 -10.47 -12.98
CA GLU A 19 3.99 -10.94 -12.28
C GLU A 19 5.20 -10.08 -12.65
N CYS A 20 5.96 -9.65 -11.64
CA CYS A 20 7.21 -8.92 -11.80
C CYS A 20 8.31 -9.57 -10.97
N GLU A 21 9.44 -9.91 -11.61
CA GLU A 21 10.64 -10.38 -10.94
C GLU A 21 11.72 -9.31 -11.01
N PHE A 22 12.39 -9.05 -9.89
CA PHE A 22 13.45 -8.06 -9.77
C PHE A 22 14.75 -8.77 -9.40
N ALA A 23 15.77 -8.58 -10.26
CA ALA A 23 17.05 -9.24 -10.11
C ALA A 23 17.85 -8.78 -8.89
N ASN A 24 17.51 -7.60 -8.34
CA ASN A 24 18.15 -7.02 -7.16
C ASN A 24 17.25 -5.98 -6.48
N GLU A 25 17.61 -5.60 -5.27
CA GLU A 25 16.89 -4.62 -4.47
C GLU A 25 16.80 -3.24 -5.14
N ALA A 26 17.78 -2.82 -5.93
CA ALA A 26 17.77 -1.51 -6.56
C ALA A 26 16.68 -1.44 -7.65
N ASP A 27 16.49 -2.50 -8.43
CA ASP A 27 15.44 -2.59 -9.44
C ASP A 27 14.06 -2.62 -8.76
N PHE A 28 13.92 -3.37 -7.68
CA PHE A 28 12.71 -3.43 -6.87
C PHE A 28 12.39 -2.06 -6.26
N LEU A 29 13.36 -1.42 -5.60
CA LEU A 29 13.19 -0.09 -5.01
C LEU A 29 12.86 0.99 -6.05
N ASN A 30 13.39 0.88 -7.27
CA ASN A 30 13.01 1.77 -8.37
C ASN A 30 11.56 1.55 -8.80
N HIS A 31 11.06 0.33 -8.74
CA HIS A 31 9.67 0.00 -9.04
C HIS A 31 8.72 0.57 -7.99
N ILE A 32 9.00 0.36 -6.71
CA ILE A 32 8.20 0.86 -5.58
C ILE A 32 8.51 2.32 -5.22
N SER A 33 9.43 2.99 -5.93
CA SER A 33 10.12 4.21 -5.53
C SER A 33 9.26 5.44 -5.35
N GLN A 34 8.49 5.46 -4.29
CA GLN A 34 8.15 6.71 -3.63
C GLN A 34 9.02 6.96 -2.36
N PHE A 35 9.76 5.95 -1.91
CA PHE A 35 10.61 6.06 -0.71
C PHE A 35 11.98 5.45 -0.99
N PRO A 36 13.04 6.26 -1.15
CA PRO A 36 14.39 5.73 -1.18
C PRO A 36 14.72 5.11 0.18
N CYS A 37 14.55 3.81 0.31
CA CYS A 37 15.05 3.07 1.46
C CYS A 37 16.59 3.07 1.37
N THR A 38 17.25 3.69 2.36
CA THR A 38 18.71 3.88 2.37
C THR A 38 19.47 2.66 2.87
N LYS A 39 18.82 1.54 3.10
CA LYS A 39 19.49 0.30 3.53
C LYS A 39 20.01 -0.46 2.30
N LYS A 40 21.33 -0.48 2.15
CA LYS A 40 22.02 -1.37 1.21
C LYS A 40 21.85 -2.82 1.68
N SER A 41 20.84 -3.49 1.22
CA SER A 41 20.70 -4.92 1.33
C SER A 41 21.45 -5.61 0.18
N LYS A 42 22.01 -6.77 0.48
CA LYS A 42 22.88 -7.51 -0.44
C LYS A 42 22.01 -8.45 -1.27
N THR A 43 22.24 -8.51 -2.57
CA THR A 43 21.96 -9.65 -3.50
C THR A 43 20.64 -10.45 -3.30
N HIS A 44 19.62 -9.89 -2.64
CA HIS A 44 18.32 -10.55 -2.54
C HIS A 44 17.50 -10.24 -3.79
N LYS A 45 16.84 -11.24 -4.31
CA LYS A 45 15.84 -11.08 -5.36
C LYS A 45 14.49 -10.78 -4.73
N PHE A 46 13.71 -10.02 -5.45
CA PHE A 46 12.33 -9.69 -5.09
C PHE A 46 11.37 -10.11 -6.18
N TYR A 47 10.15 -10.33 -5.79
CA TYR A 47 9.06 -10.69 -6.69
C TYR A 47 7.80 -9.95 -6.26
N ALA A 48 7.01 -9.47 -7.21
CA ALA A 48 5.75 -8.84 -6.93
C ALA A 48 4.61 -9.45 -7.75
N LEU A 49 3.44 -9.59 -7.11
CA LEU A 49 2.17 -9.86 -7.77
C LEU A 49 1.35 -8.58 -7.74
N ILE A 50 1.06 -8.03 -8.92
CA ILE A 50 0.36 -6.76 -9.09
C ILE A 50 -1.07 -7.02 -9.53
N ILE A 51 -2.05 -6.56 -8.75
CA ILE A 51 -3.47 -6.64 -9.06
C ILE A 51 -3.93 -5.25 -9.49
N PRO A 52 -4.16 -5.01 -10.81
CA PRO A 52 -4.53 -3.69 -11.33
C PRO A 52 -5.89 -3.24 -10.79
N SER A 53 -5.98 -2.01 -10.32
CA SER A 53 -7.25 -1.44 -9.85
C SER A 53 -8.09 -0.82 -10.97
N ASN A 54 -9.37 -0.64 -10.71
CA ASN A 54 -10.28 0.06 -11.61
C ASN A 54 -9.98 1.56 -11.73
N ASN A 55 -9.34 2.16 -10.70
CA ASN A 55 -8.96 3.57 -10.75
C ASN A 55 -7.78 3.84 -11.71
N GLY A 56 -7.05 2.80 -12.15
CA GLY A 56 -5.96 2.88 -13.12
C GLY A 56 -4.72 3.67 -12.65
N LYS A 57 -4.64 4.07 -11.38
CA LYS A 57 -3.53 4.85 -10.80
C LYS A 57 -2.82 4.15 -9.65
N LYS A 58 -3.57 3.46 -8.83
CA LYS A 58 -3.06 2.74 -7.67
C LYS A 58 -3.50 1.27 -7.79
N HIS A 59 -2.62 0.35 -7.52
CA HIS A 59 -2.84 -1.10 -7.62
C HIS A 59 -2.59 -1.76 -6.27
N ILE A 60 -3.03 -2.99 -6.10
CA ILE A 60 -2.58 -3.82 -5.00
C ILE A 60 -1.30 -4.50 -5.43
N GLU A 61 -0.32 -4.55 -4.53
CA GLU A 61 0.96 -5.21 -4.73
C GLU A 61 1.25 -6.13 -3.56
N LEU A 62 1.52 -7.41 -3.86
CA LEU A 62 2.01 -8.37 -2.90
C LEU A 62 3.49 -8.56 -3.17
N GLU A 63 4.31 -8.26 -2.19
CA GLU A 63 5.76 -8.30 -2.28
C GLU A 63 6.32 -9.57 -1.64
N PHE A 64 7.34 -10.13 -2.27
CA PHE A 64 8.03 -11.34 -1.82
C PHE A 64 9.54 -11.14 -1.90
N GLU A 65 10.23 -11.58 -0.85
CA GLU A 65 11.69 -11.60 -0.76
C GLU A 65 12.22 -13.03 -0.90
N GLU A 66 13.31 -13.22 -1.66
CA GLU A 66 13.98 -14.51 -1.75
C GLU A 66 14.68 -14.86 -0.42
N LYS A 67 14.25 -15.97 0.19
CA LYS A 67 14.86 -16.55 1.40
C LYS A 67 15.13 -18.03 1.16
N ASN A 68 16.40 -18.44 1.24
CA ASN A 68 16.82 -19.85 1.05
C ASN A 68 16.35 -20.48 -0.26
N GLY A 69 16.26 -19.71 -1.34
CA GLY A 69 15.83 -20.18 -2.67
C GLY A 69 14.32 -20.20 -2.88
N GLU A 70 13.55 -19.74 -1.92
CA GLU A 70 12.09 -19.55 -2.05
C GLU A 70 11.71 -18.10 -1.90
N PHE A 71 10.68 -17.67 -2.63
CA PHE A 71 10.08 -16.34 -2.46
C PHE A 71 9.04 -16.39 -1.34
N VAL A 72 9.34 -15.71 -0.24
CA VAL A 72 8.50 -15.63 0.96
C VAL A 72 7.79 -14.28 0.98
N PHE A 73 6.49 -14.30 1.29
CA PHE A 73 5.67 -13.09 1.40
C PHE A 73 6.27 -12.11 2.41
N TRP A 74 6.33 -10.85 2.03
CA TRP A 74 6.91 -9.78 2.82
C TRP A 74 5.85 -8.73 3.18
N ASP A 75 5.27 -8.05 2.19
CA ASP A 75 4.32 -6.96 2.42
C ASP A 75 3.13 -6.97 1.46
N LEU A 76 2.02 -6.39 1.89
CA LEU A 76 0.85 -6.05 1.09
C LEU A 76 0.72 -4.54 1.00
N TRP A 77 0.66 -4.03 -0.21
CA TRP A 77 0.45 -2.60 -0.49
C TRP A 77 -0.84 -2.36 -1.27
N PHE A 78 -1.48 -1.25 -1.01
CA PHE A 78 -2.47 -0.67 -1.92
C PHE A 78 -2.04 0.77 -2.24
N GLY A 79 -1.52 0.97 -3.44
CA GLY A 79 -0.86 2.20 -3.83
C GLY A 79 0.33 2.50 -2.92
N ASP A 80 0.24 3.60 -2.15
CA ASP A 80 1.31 4.04 -1.26
C ASP A 80 1.11 3.63 0.21
N PHE A 81 0.10 2.83 0.51
CA PHE A 81 -0.24 2.39 1.86
C PHE A 81 0.14 0.93 2.07
N CYS A 82 0.98 0.68 3.10
CA CYS A 82 1.40 -0.65 3.51
C CYS A 82 0.46 -1.20 4.59
N PHE A 83 -0.01 -2.42 4.40
CA PHE A 83 -0.79 -3.17 5.38
C PHE A 83 0.16 -4.01 6.24
N GLU A 84 0.71 -3.43 7.29
CA GLU A 84 1.77 -4.02 8.14
C GLU A 84 1.35 -5.26 8.95
N TYR A 85 0.11 -5.74 8.82
CA TYR A 85 -0.44 -6.79 9.69
C TYR A 85 -0.07 -8.21 9.25
N PHE A 86 0.58 -8.39 8.11
CA PHE A 86 0.86 -9.69 7.53
C PHE A 86 2.30 -10.14 7.78
N SER A 87 2.74 -10.18 9.03
CA SER A 87 4.03 -10.79 9.37
C SER A 87 3.93 -12.33 9.39
N GLY A 88 4.09 -12.89 8.23
CA GLY A 88 3.78 -14.20 7.78
C GLY A 88 4.46 -15.40 8.37
N ASP A 89 4.08 -15.88 9.56
CA ASP A 89 4.56 -17.18 10.07
C ASP A 89 3.44 -18.21 10.35
N THR A 90 2.15 -17.90 10.14
CA THR A 90 1.07 -18.86 10.43
C THR A 90 0.12 -19.04 9.22
N GLY A 91 -0.35 -20.29 8.99
CA GLY A 91 -1.27 -20.62 7.91
C GLY A 91 -2.65 -19.92 8.03
N GLU A 92 -2.93 -19.27 9.15
CA GLU A 92 -4.12 -18.46 9.38
C GLU A 92 -4.08 -17.15 8.56
N ASP A 93 -2.89 -16.62 8.28
CA ASP A 93 -2.72 -15.34 7.57
C ASP A 93 -3.20 -15.37 6.11
N CYS A 94 -3.29 -16.55 5.51
CA CYS A 94 -3.69 -16.68 4.10
C CYS A 94 -5.17 -16.34 3.85
N SER A 95 -6.07 -16.64 4.78
CA SER A 95 -7.48 -16.31 4.65
C SER A 95 -7.72 -14.82 4.81
N TYR A 96 -7.07 -14.20 5.78
CA TYR A 96 -7.13 -12.76 6.01
C TYR A 96 -6.58 -11.96 4.83
N LEU A 97 -5.51 -12.44 4.18
CA LEU A 97 -4.95 -11.78 3.00
C LEU A 97 -5.98 -11.68 1.87
N ILE A 98 -6.71 -12.77 1.59
CA ILE A 98 -7.74 -12.77 0.55
C ILE A 98 -8.92 -11.89 0.93
N GLU A 99 -9.34 -11.91 2.20
CA GLU A 99 -10.40 -11.03 2.70
C GLU A 99 -10.02 -9.56 2.56
N GLU A 100 -8.79 -9.20 2.90
CA GLU A 100 -8.29 -7.82 2.75
C GLU A 100 -8.24 -7.39 1.27
N ILE A 101 -7.66 -8.22 0.39
CA ILE A 101 -7.64 -7.94 -1.05
C ILE A 101 -9.07 -7.76 -1.58
N GLN A 102 -9.99 -8.64 -1.23
CA GLN A 102 -11.39 -8.54 -1.66
C GLN A 102 -12.08 -7.31 -1.07
N GLY A 103 -11.78 -6.93 0.17
CA GLY A 103 -12.25 -5.69 0.80
C GLY A 103 -11.80 -4.44 0.03
N ILE A 104 -10.52 -4.40 -0.35
CA ILE A 104 -9.98 -3.33 -1.20
C ILE A 104 -10.70 -3.32 -2.57
N MET A 105 -10.82 -4.47 -3.23
CA MET A 105 -11.46 -4.61 -4.55
C MET A 105 -12.95 -4.23 -4.54
N LYS A 106 -13.65 -4.40 -3.42
CA LYS A 106 -15.03 -3.92 -3.23
C LYS A 106 -15.13 -2.42 -2.99
N GLY A 107 -13.98 -1.73 -2.83
CA GLY A 107 -13.92 -0.30 -2.53
C GLY A 107 -14.25 0.04 -1.08
N TYR A 108 -14.13 -0.93 -0.16
CA TYR A 108 -14.35 -0.70 1.26
C TYR A 108 -13.21 0.11 1.87
N GLN A 109 -12.00 -0.13 1.39
CA GLN A 109 -10.80 0.55 1.87
C GLN A 109 -10.57 1.85 1.10
N THR A 110 -10.48 2.96 1.83
CA THR A 110 -10.06 4.26 1.28
C THR A 110 -8.76 4.69 1.92
N VAL A 111 -7.80 5.06 1.09
CA VAL A 111 -6.49 5.55 1.50
C VAL A 111 -6.38 7.04 1.25
N ILE A 112 -5.79 7.74 2.20
CA ILE A 112 -5.34 9.13 2.05
C ILE A 112 -3.84 9.14 2.20
N ASN A 113 -3.11 9.50 1.14
CA ASN A 113 -1.68 9.72 1.19
C ASN A 113 -1.38 11.21 1.05
N VAL A 114 -0.50 11.74 1.91
CA VAL A 114 -0.14 13.16 1.93
C VAL A 114 1.36 13.33 1.77
N THR A 115 1.73 14.03 0.72
CA THR A 115 3.12 14.33 0.39
C THR A 115 3.35 15.83 0.24
N ASN A 116 4.60 16.25 0.36
CA ASN A 116 4.99 17.60 -0.03
C ASN A 116 5.12 17.65 -1.57
N PRO A 117 4.40 18.53 -2.27
CA PRO A 117 4.38 18.55 -3.74
C PRO A 117 5.73 18.93 -4.37
N VAL A 118 6.59 19.65 -3.63
CA VAL A 118 7.91 20.11 -4.11
C VAL A 118 8.97 19.05 -3.83
N THR A 119 9.10 18.64 -2.56
CA THR A 119 10.16 17.71 -2.14
C THR A 119 9.80 16.25 -2.39
N LYS A 120 8.54 15.96 -2.72
CA LYS A 120 7.96 14.61 -2.86
C LYS A 120 8.03 13.75 -1.58
N ARG A 121 8.39 14.35 -0.46
CA ARG A 121 8.49 13.63 0.81
C ARG A 121 7.12 13.32 1.36
N TRP A 122 6.97 12.11 1.85
CA TRP A 122 5.81 11.67 2.62
C TRP A 122 5.66 12.50 3.90
N ILE A 123 4.43 12.84 4.24
CA ILE A 123 4.07 13.59 5.43
C ILE A 123 3.22 12.72 6.37
N ALA A 124 2.20 12.08 5.81
CA ALA A 124 1.27 11.25 6.54
C ALA A 124 0.43 10.41 5.58
N ASP A 125 -0.10 9.34 6.09
CA ASP A 125 -1.15 8.55 5.46
C ASP A 125 -2.24 8.20 6.46
N ALA A 126 -3.34 7.71 5.97
CA ALA A 126 -4.42 7.13 6.74
C ALA A 126 -5.22 6.19 5.83
N GLN A 127 -5.68 5.12 6.42
CA GLN A 127 -6.63 4.20 5.81
C GLN A 127 -7.89 4.17 6.66
N PHE A 128 -9.04 3.96 6.06
CA PHE A 128 -10.30 3.72 6.75
C PHE A 128 -11.22 2.84 5.92
N ASP A 129 -11.98 2.00 6.62
CA ASP A 129 -12.99 1.14 6.03
C ASP A 129 -14.33 1.87 6.01
N ARG A 130 -14.96 1.95 4.84
CA ARG A 130 -16.27 2.59 4.66
C ARG A 130 -17.43 1.77 5.24
N ASN A 131 -17.21 0.47 5.46
CA ASN A 131 -18.24 -0.43 6.00
C ASN A 131 -18.12 -0.64 7.51
N ASP A 132 -17.09 -0.08 8.13
CA ASP A 132 -17.01 -0.14 9.58
C ASP A 132 -18.15 0.69 10.16
N THR A 133 -19.14 -0.02 10.70
CA THR A 133 -20.37 0.57 11.28
C THR A 133 -20.15 1.16 12.67
N ASP A 134 -18.96 0.94 13.26
CA ASP A 134 -18.56 1.68 14.43
C ASP A 134 -18.36 3.14 14.03
N ASP A 135 -19.08 4.04 14.69
CA ASP A 135 -19.09 5.51 14.46
C ASP A 135 -17.70 6.18 14.40
N GLU A 136 -16.63 5.42 14.64
CA GLU A 136 -15.26 5.89 14.51
C GLU A 136 -14.73 5.93 13.08
N PHE A 137 -15.27 5.18 12.14
CA PHE A 137 -14.62 4.88 10.86
C PHE A 137 -15.38 5.26 9.56
N GLY A 138 -16.64 5.67 9.63
CA GLY A 138 -17.41 6.18 8.51
C GLY A 138 -16.98 7.61 8.10
N GLU A 139 -17.90 8.49 7.78
CA GLU A 139 -17.62 9.91 7.46
C GLU A 139 -16.88 10.62 8.60
N ILE A 140 -17.18 10.24 9.85
CA ILE A 140 -16.48 10.70 11.06
C ILE A 140 -15.03 10.23 11.06
N GLY A 141 -14.75 9.01 10.62
CA GLY A 141 -13.39 8.46 10.48
C GLY A 141 -12.56 9.26 9.49
N PHE A 142 -13.10 9.56 8.31
CA PHE A 142 -12.45 10.43 7.33
C PHE A 142 -12.12 11.82 7.90
N GLN A 143 -13.07 12.45 8.56
CA GLN A 143 -12.86 13.76 9.17
C GLN A 143 -11.82 13.72 10.29
N LYS A 144 -11.83 12.66 11.13
CA LYS A 144 -10.82 12.45 12.18
C LYS A 144 -9.43 12.22 11.59
N ALA A 145 -9.32 11.38 10.55
CA ALA A 145 -8.07 11.14 9.82
C ALA A 145 -7.53 12.44 9.21
N MET A 146 -8.37 13.18 8.49
CA MET A 146 -8.01 14.48 7.93
C MET A 146 -7.61 15.51 8.99
N LYS A 147 -8.26 15.50 10.16
CA LYS A 147 -7.90 16.38 11.28
C LYS A 147 -6.54 16.00 11.88
N ARG A 148 -6.23 14.70 12.00
CA ARG A 148 -4.92 14.21 12.46
C ARG A 148 -3.82 14.59 11.47
N ILE A 149 -4.04 14.35 10.18
CA ILE A 149 -3.11 14.70 9.10
C ILE A 149 -2.83 16.21 9.07
N ARG A 150 -3.88 17.05 9.15
CA ARG A 150 -3.74 18.51 9.17
C ARG A 150 -2.97 19.05 10.37
N LYS A 151 -3.01 18.34 11.50
CA LYS A 151 -2.25 18.71 12.71
C LYS A 151 -0.77 18.34 12.62
N ARG A 152 -0.36 17.40 11.74
CA ARG A 152 1.05 17.07 11.56
C ARG A 152 1.74 18.23 10.86
N LYS A 153 2.63 18.92 11.59
CA LYS A 153 3.49 19.97 11.08
C LYS A 153 4.88 19.38 10.88
N THR A 154 5.48 19.63 9.72
CA THR A 154 6.86 19.26 9.45
C THR A 154 7.74 20.49 9.53
N PHE A 155 9.05 20.33 9.74
CA PHE A 155 10.01 21.43 9.68
C PHE A 155 9.97 22.18 8.33
N PHE A 156 9.68 21.44 7.25
CA PHE A 156 9.54 22.00 5.91
C PHE A 156 8.26 22.83 5.72
N ASP A 157 7.18 22.51 6.43
CA ASP A 157 5.97 23.35 6.45
C ASP A 157 6.28 24.75 6.98
N PHE A 158 7.19 24.83 7.96
CA PHE A 158 7.62 26.11 8.52
C PHE A 158 8.47 26.94 7.55
N LEU A 159 9.32 26.28 6.74
CA LEU A 159 10.23 26.97 5.80
C LEU A 159 9.58 27.33 4.46
N PHE A 160 8.69 26.48 3.93
CA PHE A 160 8.17 26.56 2.57
C PHE A 160 6.65 26.74 2.47
N GLY A 161 5.98 26.95 3.61
CA GLY A 161 4.54 27.00 3.68
C GLY A 161 3.88 25.61 3.69
N PHE A 162 2.57 25.60 3.96
CA PHE A 162 1.79 24.37 4.13
C PHE A 162 1.33 23.74 2.80
N ASN A 163 2.16 23.75 1.77
CA ASN A 163 1.83 23.10 0.50
C ASN A 163 1.79 21.59 0.67
N ARG A 164 0.64 20.99 0.46
CA ARG A 164 0.40 19.56 0.58
C ARG A 164 -0.32 19.02 -0.64
N LYS A 165 0.16 17.89 -1.12
CA LYS A 165 -0.52 17.07 -2.11
C LYS A 165 -1.26 15.95 -1.36
N TYR A 166 -2.57 15.90 -1.54
CA TYR A 166 -3.42 14.83 -1.02
C TYR A 166 -3.79 13.93 -2.18
N GLU A 167 -3.52 12.64 -2.05
CA GLU A 167 -4.01 11.59 -2.92
C GLU A 167 -5.01 10.78 -2.11
N ILE A 168 -6.26 10.77 -2.56
CA ILE A 168 -7.37 10.07 -1.91
C ILE A 168 -7.87 9.05 -2.91
N TYR A 169 -7.81 7.78 -2.57
CA TYR A 169 -8.17 6.73 -3.49
C TYR A 169 -8.79 5.53 -2.80
N ASP A 170 -9.67 4.87 -3.52
CA ASP A 170 -10.15 3.51 -3.31
C ASP A 170 -9.94 2.69 -4.58
N TRP A 171 -10.46 1.47 -4.60
CA TRP A 171 -10.34 0.59 -5.78
C TRP A 171 -10.85 1.20 -7.08
N ASN A 172 -11.92 2.01 -7.01
CA ASN A 172 -12.64 2.54 -8.17
C ASN A 172 -12.33 4.01 -8.44
N THR A 173 -11.89 4.77 -7.45
CA THR A 173 -11.76 6.23 -7.52
C THR A 173 -10.35 6.69 -7.15
N TYR A 174 -9.93 7.79 -7.77
CA TYR A 174 -8.68 8.48 -7.45
C TYR A 174 -8.89 9.98 -7.55
N GLU A 175 -8.55 10.71 -6.51
CA GLU A 175 -8.57 12.16 -6.44
C GLU A 175 -7.21 12.70 -6.00
N CYS A 176 -6.74 13.76 -6.64
CA CYS A 176 -5.50 14.44 -6.29
C CYS A 176 -5.76 15.93 -6.06
N ILE A 177 -5.49 16.40 -4.84
CA ILE A 177 -5.70 17.79 -4.44
C ILE A 177 -4.38 18.39 -3.96
N ILE A 178 -4.02 19.56 -4.48
CA ILE A 178 -2.86 20.35 -4.02
C ILE A 178 -3.39 21.58 -3.29
N LYS A 179 -3.00 21.77 -2.04
CA LYS A 179 -3.39 22.91 -1.20
C LYS A 179 -2.17 23.49 -0.50
#